data_b453ebabb40036a3d11649bb9f5198e6
#
_entry.id   b453ebabb40036a3d11649bb9f5198e6
#
_cell.length_a   1.000
_cell.length_b   1.000
_cell.length_c   1.000
_cell.angle_alpha   90.00
_cell.angle_beta   90.00
_cell.angle_gamma   90.00
#
_symmetry.space_group_name_H-M   'P 1'
#
loop_
_entity.id
_entity.type
_entity.pdbx_description
1 polymer ?
#
loop_
_entity_poly.entity_id
_entity_poly.type
_entity_poly.pdbx_seq_one_letter_code
_entity_poly.pdbx_strand_id
1 'polypeptide(L)'
;EYETADPGEGNGRWDDGEEYTDANKNGKWDDYREPVELSTYIQSTFEVPWMVINAGVRLDGVNYRTQIWADSLGELSPGKPWYYSDVNENGIWDDGEEVSEFAGLARQEVLFTDAQWFYKISPRIGISHIITDRSTFTFNYGIYYQTPVYMNVYLNTNRLEDPEELFQESGGTIGNATMGAQRTQSYALGYNAQVSRHWRYSLAAWVKDIDQWLTFKNSRSGVYEYQVFDNGDYGGAKGIDFTLERRGRGLSGMLQYTLSIAKANKAHD
;
A
#
# COMPACT_ATOMS: atom_id res chain seq x y z
N GLU A 1 12.13 42.58 21.90
CA GLU A 1 10.92 42.46 21.08
C GLU A 1 10.84 40.99 20.72
N TYR A 2 9.94 40.26 21.38
CA TYR A 2 9.57 38.92 20.95
C TYR A 2 8.66 39.13 19.76
N GLU A 3 9.10 38.73 18.55
CA GLU A 3 8.21 38.50 17.44
C GLU A 3 7.14 37.53 17.95
N THR A 4 5.93 38.02 18.02
CA THR A 4 4.78 37.13 18.28
C THR A 4 4.71 36.21 17.09
N ALA A 5 4.94 34.92 17.37
CA ALA A 5 4.73 33.86 16.37
C ALA A 5 3.36 34.09 15.71
N ASP A 6 3.34 34.02 14.39
CA ASP A 6 2.10 34.19 13.62
C ASP A 6 1.07 33.15 14.10
N PRO A 7 -0.17 33.54 14.33
CA PRO A 7 -1.19 32.56 14.71
C PRO A 7 -1.36 31.56 13.58
N GLY A 8 -0.83 30.37 13.74
CA GLY A 8 -0.78 29.34 12.71
C GLY A 8 0.60 28.74 12.51
N GLU A 9 1.67 29.44 12.88
CA GLU A 9 3.04 28.95 12.75
C GLU A 9 3.24 27.64 13.55
N GLY A 10 3.60 26.56 12.84
CA GLY A 10 3.82 25.25 13.45
C GLY A 10 2.58 24.34 13.50
N ASN A 11 1.44 24.75 12.96
CA ASN A 11 0.23 23.93 12.87
C ASN A 11 0.30 22.88 11.72
N GLY A 12 1.35 22.95 10.88
CA GLY A 12 1.55 22.06 9.73
C GLY A 12 0.72 22.43 8.50
N ARG A 13 0.24 23.66 8.44
CA ARG A 13 -0.55 24.24 7.34
C ARG A 13 0.05 25.56 6.92
N TRP A 14 -0.24 25.94 5.72
CA TRP A 14 0.02 27.27 5.24
C TRP A 14 -1.19 28.16 5.52
N ASP A 15 -0.97 29.23 6.27
CA ASP A 15 -1.96 30.28 6.48
C ASP A 15 -1.63 31.51 5.62
N ASP A 16 -2.64 32.29 5.24
CA ASP A 16 -2.45 33.44 4.32
C ASP A 16 -1.48 34.44 4.93
N GLY A 17 -0.35 34.65 4.23
CA GLY A 17 0.75 35.51 4.67
C GLY A 17 2.02 34.80 5.10
N GLU A 18 2.00 33.48 5.26
CA GLU A 18 3.21 32.69 5.55
C GLU A 18 4.06 32.46 4.30
N GLU A 19 5.39 32.44 4.48
CA GLU A 19 6.29 31.98 3.42
C GLU A 19 6.14 30.48 3.21
N TYR A 20 5.95 30.05 1.96
CA TYR A 20 5.81 28.63 1.65
C TYR A 20 6.80 28.16 0.59
N THR A 21 7.09 26.88 0.59
CA THR A 21 7.92 26.22 -0.41
C THR A 21 7.03 25.63 -1.50
N ASP A 22 7.14 26.18 -2.71
CA ASP A 22 6.49 25.68 -3.92
C ASP A 22 7.50 24.81 -4.69
N ALA A 23 7.65 23.55 -4.31
CA ALA A 23 8.62 22.65 -4.90
C ALA A 23 8.25 22.23 -6.33
N ASN A 24 6.97 22.14 -6.63
CA ASN A 24 6.44 21.75 -7.94
C ASN A 24 6.08 22.95 -8.83
N LYS A 25 6.21 24.17 -8.32
CA LYS A 25 5.96 25.46 -9.01
C LYS A 25 4.54 25.63 -9.54
N ASN A 26 3.55 25.16 -8.79
CA ASN A 26 2.14 25.32 -9.12
C ASN A 26 1.50 26.59 -8.50
N GLY A 27 2.26 27.36 -7.72
CA GLY A 27 1.80 28.57 -7.05
C GLY A 27 1.01 28.31 -5.77
N LYS A 28 1.05 27.08 -5.25
CA LYS A 28 0.37 26.67 -4.02
C LYS A 28 1.37 26.08 -3.03
N TRP A 29 1.02 26.13 -1.75
CA TRP A 29 1.82 25.49 -0.70
C TRP A 29 1.91 23.97 -0.90
N ASP A 30 3.13 23.42 -0.82
CA ASP A 30 3.38 21.98 -0.84
C ASP A 30 3.56 21.47 0.59
N ASP A 31 2.64 20.64 1.05
CA ASP A 31 2.77 19.95 2.33
C ASP A 31 3.85 18.88 2.27
N TYR A 32 5.00 19.16 2.86
CA TYR A 32 6.12 18.25 2.89
C TYR A 32 5.87 17.15 3.92
N ARG A 33 5.47 15.97 3.45
CA ARG A 33 5.32 14.78 4.31
C ARG A 33 6.50 13.84 4.10
N GLU A 34 7.17 13.50 5.19
CA GLU A 34 8.30 12.58 5.18
C GLU A 34 7.92 11.25 5.84
N PRO A 35 7.50 10.23 5.07
CA PRO A 35 7.22 8.92 5.63
C PRO A 35 8.48 8.29 6.23
N VAL A 36 8.32 7.56 7.33
CA VAL A 36 9.40 6.79 7.94
C VAL A 36 9.15 5.32 7.76
N GLU A 37 10.09 4.65 7.10
CA GLU A 37 10.11 3.20 6.95
C GLU A 37 11.28 2.59 7.71
N LEU A 38 10.99 1.59 8.52
CA LEU A 38 11.99 0.83 9.27
C LEU A 38 11.83 -0.66 8.94
N SER A 39 12.95 -1.34 8.73
CA SER A 39 12.91 -2.77 8.54
C SER A 39 14.09 -3.46 9.21
N THR A 40 13.81 -4.62 9.78
CA THR A 40 14.83 -5.51 10.33
C THR A 40 14.52 -6.95 9.96
N TYR A 41 15.55 -7.77 9.85
CA TYR A 41 15.35 -9.19 9.56
C TYR A 41 16.38 -10.04 10.29
N ILE A 42 15.99 -11.29 10.54
CA ILE A 42 16.87 -12.36 10.98
C ILE A 42 16.69 -13.56 10.06
N GLN A 43 17.78 -14.16 9.65
CA GLN A 43 17.77 -15.34 8.80
C GLN A 43 18.84 -16.31 9.28
N SER A 44 18.53 -17.61 9.23
CA SER A 44 19.44 -18.68 9.53
C SER A 44 19.42 -19.73 8.43
N THR A 45 20.56 -20.32 8.18
CA THR A 45 20.73 -21.47 7.28
C THR A 45 21.19 -22.66 8.12
N PHE A 46 20.45 -23.74 7.99
CA PHE A 46 20.78 -25.03 8.60
C PHE A 46 21.09 -26.04 7.49
N GLU A 47 22.29 -26.64 7.56
CA GLU A 47 22.78 -27.54 6.54
C GLU A 47 23.10 -28.93 7.13
N VAL A 48 22.60 -29.95 6.46
CA VAL A 48 22.98 -31.35 6.65
C VAL A 48 23.32 -31.96 5.28
N PRO A 49 24.02 -33.09 5.21
CA PRO A 49 24.49 -33.63 3.92
C PRO A 49 23.43 -33.84 2.85
N TRP A 50 22.16 -33.98 3.24
CA TRP A 50 21.06 -34.32 2.35
C TRP A 50 20.01 -33.18 2.28
N MET A 51 20.11 -32.11 3.09
CA MET A 51 19.12 -31.03 3.13
C MET A 51 19.71 -29.72 3.61
N VAL A 52 19.27 -28.64 2.96
CA VAL A 52 19.51 -27.27 3.41
C VAL A 52 18.18 -26.60 3.72
N ILE A 53 18.06 -25.99 4.88
CA ILE A 53 16.90 -25.21 5.32
C ILE A 53 17.34 -23.77 5.53
N ASN A 54 16.70 -22.84 4.84
CA ASN A 54 16.82 -21.41 5.07
C ASN A 54 15.52 -20.92 5.70
N ALA A 55 15.59 -20.39 6.89
CA ALA A 55 14.43 -19.83 7.58
C ALA A 55 14.74 -18.39 8.03
N GLY A 56 13.78 -17.51 7.87
CA GLY A 56 13.93 -16.11 8.25
C GLY A 56 12.61 -15.43 8.54
N VAL A 57 12.72 -14.35 9.28
CA VAL A 57 11.60 -13.45 9.59
C VAL A 57 12.08 -12.01 9.37
N ARG A 58 11.25 -11.21 8.70
CA ARG A 58 11.46 -9.79 8.53
C ARG A 58 10.30 -9.04 9.21
N LEU A 59 10.64 -8.00 9.94
CA LEU A 59 9.71 -7.05 10.52
C LEU A 59 9.85 -5.73 9.73
N ASP A 60 8.75 -5.24 9.22
CA ASP A 60 8.64 -3.96 8.56
C ASP A 60 7.70 -3.06 9.36
N GLY A 61 8.09 -1.81 9.53
CA GLY A 61 7.28 -0.76 10.14
C GLY A 61 7.24 0.46 9.22
N VAL A 62 6.07 1.05 9.06
CA VAL A 62 5.88 2.30 8.31
C VAL A 62 5.00 3.26 9.10
N ASN A 63 5.38 4.54 9.10
CA ASN A 63 4.54 5.64 9.55
C ASN A 63 4.54 6.70 8.45
N TYR A 64 3.37 7.03 7.96
CA TYR A 64 3.21 8.00 6.88
C TYR A 64 3.32 9.45 7.34
N ARG A 65 3.38 9.71 8.66
CA ARG A 65 3.52 11.05 9.25
C ARG A 65 2.54 12.08 8.65
N THR A 66 1.30 11.66 8.47
CA THR A 66 0.22 12.51 7.99
C THR A 66 -0.99 12.37 8.89
N GLN A 67 -1.93 13.25 8.75
CA GLN A 67 -3.21 13.15 9.43
C GLN A 67 -4.17 12.27 8.63
N ILE A 68 -5.01 11.56 9.33
CA ILE A 68 -6.07 10.71 8.80
C ILE A 68 -7.38 11.10 9.44
N TRP A 69 -8.48 10.83 8.79
CA TRP A 69 -9.78 10.98 9.43
C TRP A 69 -9.92 10.02 10.61
N ALA A 70 -10.24 10.56 11.77
CA ALA A 70 -10.44 9.77 12.98
C ALA A 70 -11.63 8.81 12.81
N ASP A 71 -12.69 9.27 12.16
CA ASP A 71 -13.86 8.48 11.79
C ASP A 71 -14.46 8.98 10.48
N SER A 72 -14.16 8.30 9.38
CA SER A 72 -14.66 8.66 8.05
C SER A 72 -16.14 8.39 7.83
N LEU A 73 -16.79 7.65 8.73
CA LEU A 73 -18.21 7.27 8.63
C LEU A 73 -19.04 7.82 9.82
N GLY A 74 -18.38 8.43 10.80
CA GLY A 74 -19.01 8.93 12.03
C GLY A 74 -19.84 10.20 11.83
N GLU A 75 -20.47 10.61 12.92
CA GLU A 75 -21.29 11.83 12.96
C GLU A 75 -20.48 13.11 12.68
N LEU A 76 -19.16 13.05 12.88
CA LEU A 76 -18.25 14.16 12.68
C LEU A 76 -17.62 14.19 11.27
N SER A 77 -18.08 13.33 10.37
CA SER A 77 -17.59 13.34 8.97
C SER A 77 -18.08 14.58 8.22
N PRO A 78 -17.33 15.05 7.21
CA PRO A 78 -17.82 16.09 6.32
C PRO A 78 -19.20 15.72 5.73
N GLY A 79 -20.07 16.67 5.54
CA GLY A 79 -21.43 16.44 5.06
C GLY A 79 -22.45 16.14 6.16
N LYS A 80 -22.06 16.24 7.43
CA LYS A 80 -22.99 16.18 8.56
C LYS A 80 -23.34 17.58 9.08
N PRO A 81 -24.54 17.75 9.73
CA PRO A 81 -25.06 19.08 10.13
C PRO A 81 -24.15 19.93 11.04
N TRP A 82 -23.24 19.30 11.77
CA TRP A 82 -22.30 20.08 12.62
C TRP A 82 -21.27 20.90 11.81
N TYR A 83 -21.10 20.56 10.55
CA TYR A 83 -20.13 21.13 9.64
C TYR A 83 -20.64 22.35 8.88
N TYR A 84 -21.94 22.43 8.70
CA TYR A 84 -22.65 23.48 7.97
C TYR A 84 -23.94 23.85 8.70
N SER A 85 -24.48 24.98 8.34
CA SER A 85 -25.77 25.43 8.84
C SER A 85 -26.88 24.76 8.03
N ASP A 86 -27.40 23.63 8.52
CA ASP A 86 -28.52 22.90 7.90
C ASP A 86 -29.81 23.70 8.10
N VAL A 87 -30.10 24.63 7.19
CA VAL A 87 -31.21 25.57 7.28
C VAL A 87 -32.57 24.88 7.09
N ASN A 88 -32.60 23.82 6.31
CA ASN A 88 -33.82 23.09 6.01
C ASN A 88 -33.98 21.79 6.82
N GLU A 89 -33.05 21.51 7.72
CA GLU A 89 -33.05 20.34 8.64
C GLU A 89 -33.17 18.99 7.90
N ASN A 90 -32.64 18.89 6.67
CA ASN A 90 -32.69 17.66 5.91
C ASN A 90 -31.51 16.69 6.18
N GLY A 91 -30.50 17.15 6.94
CA GLY A 91 -29.32 16.36 7.29
C GLY A 91 -28.30 16.22 6.15
N ILE A 92 -28.44 17.02 5.09
CA ILE A 92 -27.61 17.05 3.89
C ILE A 92 -27.22 18.50 3.62
N TRP A 93 -25.95 18.76 3.30
CA TRP A 93 -25.56 20.09 2.88
C TRP A 93 -26.16 20.41 1.51
N ASP A 94 -26.82 21.56 1.41
CA ASP A 94 -27.40 22.08 0.18
C ASP A 94 -26.67 23.35 -0.29
N ASP A 95 -26.69 23.59 -1.59
CA ASP A 95 -26.06 24.78 -2.18
C ASP A 95 -26.67 26.08 -1.60
N GLY A 96 -25.81 26.89 -0.99
CA GLY A 96 -26.20 28.13 -0.31
C GLY A 96 -26.27 28.04 1.22
N GLU A 97 -26.05 26.88 1.82
CA GLU A 97 -25.87 26.72 3.25
C GLU A 97 -24.44 27.10 3.65
N GLU A 98 -24.34 27.97 4.66
CA GLU A 98 -23.04 28.45 5.13
C GLU A 98 -22.29 27.35 5.88
N VAL A 99 -21.02 27.18 5.59
CA VAL A 99 -20.10 26.36 6.38
C VAL A 99 -19.92 27.03 7.74
N SER A 100 -20.07 26.25 8.84
CA SER A 100 -19.97 26.76 10.19
C SER A 100 -18.63 27.46 10.44
N GLU A 101 -18.63 28.63 11.07
CA GLU A 101 -17.41 29.35 11.49
C GLU A 101 -16.49 28.49 12.40
N PHE A 102 -17.06 27.56 13.14
CA PHE A 102 -16.31 26.62 13.98
C PHE A 102 -15.68 25.46 13.20
N ALA A 103 -16.04 25.31 11.93
CA ALA A 103 -15.62 24.16 11.14
C ALA A 103 -14.09 24.11 10.95
N GLY A 104 -13.39 25.23 10.86
CA GLY A 104 -11.95 25.26 10.65
C GLY A 104 -11.15 24.69 11.83
N LEU A 105 -11.33 25.22 13.03
CA LEU A 105 -10.60 24.80 14.23
C LEU A 105 -11.09 23.45 14.77
N ALA A 106 -12.40 23.25 14.83
CA ALA A 106 -12.96 21.98 15.30
C ALA A 106 -12.66 20.80 14.36
N ARG A 107 -12.51 21.04 13.06
CA ARG A 107 -12.11 20.01 12.10
C ARG A 107 -10.75 19.42 12.43
N GLN A 108 -9.79 20.26 12.77
CA GLN A 108 -8.42 19.82 13.02
C GLN A 108 -8.33 18.92 14.25
N GLU A 109 -9.04 19.29 15.30
CA GLU A 109 -8.95 18.59 16.58
C GLU A 109 -9.83 17.34 16.66
N VAL A 110 -10.95 17.33 15.94
CA VAL A 110 -11.97 16.27 16.07
C VAL A 110 -11.98 15.31 14.88
N LEU A 111 -11.74 15.79 13.66
CA LEU A 111 -11.79 14.97 12.45
C LEU A 111 -10.49 14.26 12.14
N PHE A 112 -9.36 14.84 12.54
CA PHE A 112 -8.06 14.32 12.17
C PHE A 112 -7.34 13.74 13.36
N THR A 113 -6.67 12.64 13.12
CA THR A 113 -5.72 12.02 14.04
C THR A 113 -4.44 11.69 13.27
N ASP A 114 -3.33 11.62 13.97
CA ASP A 114 -2.05 11.27 13.38
C ASP A 114 -2.07 9.82 12.88
N ALA A 115 -1.47 9.59 11.73
CA ALA A 115 -1.26 8.24 11.22
C ALA A 115 -0.37 7.44 12.17
N GLN A 116 -0.82 6.24 12.49
CA GLN A 116 -0.12 5.35 13.41
C GLN A 116 0.92 4.50 12.68
N TRP A 117 1.80 3.88 13.44
CA TRP A 117 2.73 2.90 12.92
C TRP A 117 2.01 1.62 12.50
N PHE A 118 2.27 1.17 11.29
CA PHE A 118 1.86 -0.13 10.78
C PHE A 118 3.03 -1.10 10.83
N TYR A 119 2.84 -2.24 11.48
CA TYR A 119 3.86 -3.28 11.55
C TYR A 119 3.42 -4.53 10.81
N LYS A 120 4.34 -5.12 10.04
CA LYS A 120 4.10 -6.37 9.30
C LYS A 120 5.25 -7.34 9.52
N ILE A 121 4.90 -8.61 9.69
CA ILE A 121 5.86 -9.71 9.90
C ILE A 121 5.84 -10.61 8.68
N SER A 122 6.99 -10.80 8.06
CA SER A 122 7.21 -11.55 6.82
C SER A 122 8.05 -12.80 7.07
N PRO A 123 7.45 -13.94 7.47
CA PRO A 123 8.15 -15.21 7.59
C PRO A 123 8.48 -15.79 6.22
N ARG A 124 9.64 -16.44 6.11
CA ARG A 124 10.11 -17.12 4.91
C ARG A 124 10.81 -18.40 5.27
N ILE A 125 10.54 -19.44 4.51
CA ILE A 125 11.24 -20.72 4.63
C ILE A 125 11.53 -21.27 3.25
N GLY A 126 12.75 -21.73 3.07
CA GLY A 126 13.19 -22.45 1.88
C GLY A 126 13.84 -23.77 2.30
N ILE A 127 13.45 -24.86 1.67
CA ILE A 127 14.01 -26.17 1.89
C ILE A 127 14.56 -26.69 0.57
N SER A 128 15.79 -27.15 0.57
CA SER A 128 16.42 -27.84 -0.56
C SER A 128 16.84 -29.22 -0.11
N HIS A 129 16.25 -30.25 -0.71
CA HIS A 129 16.50 -31.64 -0.37
C HIS A 129 17.20 -32.35 -1.54
N ILE A 130 18.35 -32.94 -1.28
CA ILE A 130 19.10 -33.72 -2.23
C ILE A 130 18.47 -35.11 -2.31
N ILE A 131 17.90 -35.43 -3.49
CA ILE A 131 17.30 -36.77 -3.73
C ILE A 131 18.39 -37.74 -4.22
N THR A 132 19.23 -37.26 -5.13
CA THR A 132 20.39 -38.00 -5.64
C THR A 132 21.54 -37.03 -5.87
N ASP A 133 22.75 -37.53 -6.17
CA ASP A 133 23.91 -36.71 -6.51
C ASP A 133 23.67 -35.76 -7.69
N ARG A 134 22.56 -35.91 -8.43
CA ARG A 134 22.23 -35.19 -9.64
C ARG A 134 20.82 -34.58 -9.63
N SER A 135 20.08 -34.72 -8.52
CA SER A 135 18.73 -34.21 -8.45
C SER A 135 18.42 -33.59 -7.07
N THR A 136 17.70 -32.51 -7.10
CA THR A 136 17.34 -31.74 -5.90
C THR A 136 15.87 -31.35 -6.00
N PHE A 137 15.17 -31.52 -4.91
CA PHE A 137 13.83 -30.98 -4.69
C PHE A 137 13.91 -29.73 -3.85
N THR A 138 13.12 -28.72 -4.19
CA THR A 138 13.04 -27.45 -3.44
C THR A 138 11.61 -27.12 -3.07
N PHE A 139 11.44 -26.59 -1.89
CA PHE A 139 10.19 -26.00 -1.42
C PHE A 139 10.48 -24.61 -0.89
N ASN A 140 9.69 -23.62 -1.31
CA ASN A 140 9.79 -22.27 -0.80
C ASN A 140 8.39 -21.78 -0.38
N TYR A 141 8.34 -21.18 0.78
CA TYR A 141 7.16 -20.50 1.30
C TYR A 141 7.55 -19.15 1.84
N GLY A 142 6.71 -18.14 1.63
CA GLY A 142 6.94 -16.83 2.21
C GLY A 142 5.73 -15.95 2.15
N ILE A 143 5.64 -15.05 3.13
CA ILE A 143 4.73 -13.92 3.16
C ILE A 143 5.53 -12.66 2.86
N TYR A 144 5.00 -11.84 1.95
CA TYR A 144 5.62 -10.62 1.48
C TYR A 144 4.61 -9.49 1.62
N TYR A 145 5.07 -8.34 2.12
CA TYR A 145 4.27 -7.14 2.19
C TYR A 145 4.87 -6.07 1.29
N GLN A 146 4.00 -5.34 0.61
CA GLN A 146 4.33 -4.20 -0.21
C GLN A 146 3.52 -3.00 0.27
N THR A 147 4.21 -1.95 0.72
CA THR A 147 3.58 -0.68 1.09
C THR A 147 2.88 -0.06 -0.11
N PRO A 148 1.76 0.66 0.08
CA PRO A 148 1.12 1.43 -0.97
C PRO A 148 2.09 2.43 -1.59
N VAL A 149 1.88 2.77 -2.85
CA VAL A 149 2.59 3.88 -3.49
C VAL A 149 2.19 5.17 -2.78
N TYR A 150 3.15 6.03 -2.46
CA TYR A 150 2.91 7.26 -1.70
C TYR A 150 1.85 8.17 -2.31
N MET A 151 1.74 8.23 -3.63
CA MET A 151 0.65 8.94 -4.28
C MET A 151 -0.73 8.48 -3.78
N ASN A 152 -0.92 7.18 -3.55
CA ASN A 152 -2.21 6.66 -3.07
C ASN A 152 -2.45 6.98 -1.58
N VAL A 153 -1.41 7.33 -0.85
CA VAL A 153 -1.47 7.72 0.55
C VAL A 153 -1.76 9.22 0.69
N TYR A 154 -1.08 10.05 -0.10
CA TYR A 154 -1.05 11.50 0.11
C TYR A 154 -1.89 12.31 -0.90
N LEU A 155 -2.47 11.66 -1.91
CA LEU A 155 -3.24 12.38 -2.93
C LEU A 155 -4.36 13.20 -2.28
N ASN A 156 -4.31 14.50 -2.43
CA ASN A 156 -5.32 15.45 -1.96
C ASN A 156 -5.64 15.40 -0.45
N THR A 157 -4.79 14.80 0.38
CA THR A 157 -5.03 14.73 1.83
C THR A 157 -4.92 16.08 2.52
N ASN A 158 -4.17 17.01 1.95
CA ASN A 158 -4.06 18.39 2.44
C ASN A 158 -5.29 19.27 2.12
N ARG A 159 -6.23 18.80 1.29
CA ARG A 159 -7.42 19.53 0.87
C ARG A 159 -8.72 18.98 1.44
N LEU A 160 -8.63 18.10 2.43
CA LEU A 160 -9.82 17.51 3.07
C LEU A 160 -10.67 18.54 3.83
N GLU A 161 -10.19 19.76 3.96
CA GLU A 161 -10.85 20.86 4.64
C GLU A 161 -11.87 21.59 3.80
N ASP A 162 -11.62 21.64 2.51
CA ASP A 162 -12.55 22.17 1.53
C ASP A 162 -12.94 21.08 0.53
N PRO A 163 -13.95 20.26 0.88
CA PRO A 163 -14.39 19.19 0.00
C PRO A 163 -14.86 19.68 -1.36
N GLU A 164 -15.44 20.88 -1.43
CA GLU A 164 -15.97 21.44 -2.67
C GLU A 164 -14.85 21.76 -3.65
N GLU A 165 -13.80 22.47 -3.22
CA GLU A 165 -12.62 22.75 -4.03
C GLU A 165 -11.94 21.44 -4.46
N LEU A 166 -11.79 20.49 -3.52
CA LEU A 166 -11.21 19.19 -3.78
C LEU A 166 -11.92 18.46 -4.92
N PHE A 167 -13.25 18.40 -4.89
CA PHE A 167 -14.03 17.62 -5.85
C PHE A 167 -14.09 18.27 -7.22
N GLN A 168 -14.06 19.58 -7.28
CA GLN A 168 -14.01 20.32 -8.54
C GLN A 168 -12.64 20.20 -9.23
N GLU A 169 -11.54 20.29 -8.49
CA GLU A 169 -10.20 20.29 -9.06
C GLU A 169 -9.61 18.91 -9.34
N SER A 170 -9.91 17.92 -8.51
CA SER A 170 -9.17 16.65 -8.52
C SER A 170 -9.96 15.45 -9.01
N GLY A 171 -11.18 15.63 -9.49
CA GLY A 171 -12.04 14.51 -9.90
C GLY A 171 -12.48 13.63 -8.73
N GLY A 172 -12.37 14.13 -7.50
CA GLY A 172 -12.92 13.49 -6.32
C GLY A 172 -12.15 12.27 -5.81
N THR A 173 -10.86 12.16 -6.09
CA THR A 173 -10.05 11.04 -5.57
C THR A 173 -9.16 11.51 -4.42
N ILE A 174 -9.22 10.79 -3.30
CA ILE A 174 -8.51 11.10 -2.06
C ILE A 174 -7.58 9.95 -1.69
N GLY A 175 -6.37 10.28 -1.26
CA GLY A 175 -5.42 9.35 -0.67
C GLY A 175 -5.88 8.83 0.69
N ASN A 176 -5.28 7.72 1.12
CA ASN A 176 -5.65 7.10 2.39
C ASN A 176 -4.42 6.58 3.14
N ALA A 177 -4.02 7.28 4.17
CA ALA A 177 -2.90 6.89 5.02
C ALA A 177 -3.25 5.77 6.03
N THR A 178 -4.50 5.29 6.05
CA THR A 178 -4.89 4.11 6.82
C THR A 178 -4.72 2.80 6.06
N MET A 179 -4.39 2.87 4.76
CA MET A 179 -4.21 1.68 3.95
C MET A 179 -3.10 0.78 4.49
N GLY A 180 -3.42 -0.50 4.58
CA GLY A 180 -2.45 -1.53 4.90
C GLY A 180 -1.54 -1.86 3.71
N ALA A 181 -0.43 -2.52 3.99
CA ALA A 181 0.42 -3.07 2.94
C ALA A 181 -0.27 -4.26 2.24
N GLN A 182 -0.20 -4.29 0.92
CA GLN A 182 -0.61 -5.45 0.13
C GLN A 182 0.16 -6.68 0.59
N ARG A 183 -0.53 -7.79 0.81
CA ARG A 183 0.06 -9.05 1.26
C ARG A 183 0.11 -10.06 0.11
N THR A 184 1.25 -10.65 -0.12
CA THR A 184 1.42 -11.77 -1.05
C THR A 184 1.90 -13.00 -0.28
N GLN A 185 1.14 -14.06 -0.33
CA GLN A 185 1.53 -15.37 0.19
C GLN A 185 1.97 -16.25 -1.00
N SER A 186 3.19 -16.76 -0.95
CA SER A 186 3.79 -17.48 -2.07
C SER A 186 4.23 -18.87 -1.66
N TYR A 187 3.90 -19.85 -2.48
CA TYR A 187 4.34 -21.24 -2.38
C TYR A 187 5.02 -21.63 -3.69
N ALA A 188 6.15 -22.28 -3.62
CA ALA A 188 6.81 -22.81 -4.80
C ALA A 188 7.45 -24.17 -4.49
N LEU A 189 7.25 -25.11 -5.41
CA LEU A 189 7.89 -26.41 -5.45
C LEU A 189 8.79 -26.47 -6.68
N GLY A 190 9.98 -26.98 -6.54
CA GLY A 190 10.91 -27.11 -7.64
C GLY A 190 11.59 -28.48 -7.65
N TYR A 191 11.85 -28.98 -8.82
CA TYR A 191 12.66 -30.16 -9.04
C TYR A 191 13.71 -29.88 -10.11
N ASN A 192 14.97 -30.04 -9.76
CA ASN A 192 16.10 -29.84 -10.63
C ASN A 192 16.84 -31.16 -10.80
N ALA A 193 17.14 -31.53 -12.04
CA ALA A 193 17.89 -32.75 -12.31
C ALA A 193 18.89 -32.57 -13.45
N GLN A 194 20.06 -33.15 -13.28
CA GLN A 194 21.07 -33.29 -14.30
C GLN A 194 20.98 -34.72 -14.89
N VAL A 195 20.42 -34.83 -16.08
CA VAL A 195 20.22 -36.11 -16.76
C VAL A 195 21.53 -36.66 -17.32
N SER A 196 22.43 -35.79 -17.77
CA SER A 196 23.73 -36.18 -18.28
C SER A 196 24.77 -35.07 -18.03
N ARG A 197 26.02 -35.27 -18.42
CA ARG A 197 27.09 -34.25 -18.31
C ARG A 197 26.74 -32.92 -19.01
N HIS A 198 25.83 -32.98 -19.98
CA HIS A 198 25.51 -31.82 -20.80
C HIS A 198 24.07 -31.32 -20.64
N TRP A 199 23.19 -32.12 -20.10
CA TRP A 199 21.78 -31.79 -20.03
C TRP A 199 21.29 -31.69 -18.59
N ARG A 200 20.59 -30.60 -18.28
CA ARG A 200 19.80 -30.42 -17.05
C ARG A 200 18.41 -29.95 -17.40
N TYR A 201 17.46 -30.27 -16.54
CA TYR A 201 16.14 -29.68 -16.57
C TYR A 201 15.72 -29.21 -15.18
N SER A 202 14.83 -28.24 -15.18
CA SER A 202 14.17 -27.73 -13.99
C SER A 202 12.67 -27.69 -14.26
N LEU A 203 11.90 -28.15 -13.30
CA LEU A 203 10.45 -28.04 -13.26
C LEU A 203 10.08 -27.35 -11.97
N ALA A 204 9.29 -26.28 -12.04
CA ALA A 204 8.77 -25.58 -10.88
C ALA A 204 7.26 -25.39 -11.00
N ALA A 205 6.55 -25.52 -9.89
CA ALA A 205 5.14 -25.17 -9.76
C ALA A 205 5.00 -24.15 -8.63
N TRP A 206 4.23 -23.11 -8.87
CA TRP A 206 4.09 -22.03 -7.91
C TRP A 206 2.65 -21.52 -7.82
N VAL A 207 2.30 -21.02 -6.63
CA VAL A 207 1.04 -20.35 -6.33
C VAL A 207 1.34 -19.09 -5.55
N LYS A 208 0.66 -18.00 -5.89
CA LYS A 208 0.69 -16.71 -5.18
C LYS A 208 -0.73 -16.29 -4.91
N ASP A 209 -1.04 -16.06 -3.66
CA ASP A 209 -2.30 -15.46 -3.22
C ASP A 209 -2.00 -14.03 -2.77
N ILE A 210 -2.77 -13.08 -3.30
CA ILE A 210 -2.60 -11.65 -3.08
C ILE A 210 -3.87 -11.13 -2.44
N ASP A 211 -3.74 -10.55 -1.26
CA ASP A 211 -4.82 -9.91 -0.51
C ASP A 211 -4.46 -8.45 -0.20
N GLN A 212 -5.48 -7.69 0.18
CA GLN A 212 -5.36 -6.26 0.42
C GLN A 212 -4.83 -5.49 -0.80
N TRP A 213 -5.27 -5.90 -1.98
CA TRP A 213 -4.95 -5.19 -3.19
C TRP A 213 -5.62 -3.82 -3.20
N LEU A 214 -4.99 -2.88 -3.90
CA LEU A 214 -5.50 -1.52 -4.04
C LEU A 214 -6.83 -1.52 -4.78
N THR A 215 -7.81 -0.84 -4.20
CA THR A 215 -9.12 -0.57 -4.79
C THR A 215 -9.56 0.85 -4.47
N PHE A 216 -10.76 1.21 -4.90
CA PHE A 216 -11.41 2.47 -4.55
C PHE A 216 -12.71 2.17 -3.82
N LYS A 217 -12.95 2.90 -2.75
CA LYS A 217 -14.22 2.96 -2.06
C LYS A 217 -14.93 4.24 -2.46
N ASN A 218 -16.13 4.11 -3.01
CA ASN A 218 -16.97 5.27 -3.25
C ASN A 218 -17.55 5.76 -1.93
N SER A 219 -17.40 7.04 -1.67
CA SER A 219 -17.92 7.74 -0.51
C SER A 219 -18.73 8.95 -0.97
N ARG A 220 -19.60 9.45 -0.10
CA ARG A 220 -20.44 10.60 -0.38
C ARG A 220 -20.42 11.56 0.78
N SER A 221 -20.27 12.83 0.48
CA SER A 221 -20.39 13.94 1.43
C SER A 221 -21.39 14.94 0.88
N GLY A 222 -22.60 15.01 1.47
CA GLY A 222 -23.67 15.82 0.93
C GLY A 222 -24.04 15.40 -0.50
N VAL A 223 -23.95 16.36 -1.42
CA VAL A 223 -24.19 16.16 -2.87
C VAL A 223 -22.97 15.64 -3.62
N TYR A 224 -21.79 15.66 -2.99
CA TYR A 224 -20.53 15.29 -3.62
C TYR A 224 -20.24 13.80 -3.48
N GLU A 225 -19.94 13.15 -4.59
CA GLU A 225 -19.42 11.78 -4.63
C GLU A 225 -17.91 11.82 -4.84
N TYR A 226 -17.19 11.04 -4.05
CA TYR A 226 -15.74 10.97 -4.13
C TYR A 226 -15.26 9.53 -3.92
N GLN A 227 -14.03 9.29 -4.34
CA GLN A 227 -13.38 8.01 -4.21
C GLN A 227 -12.23 8.11 -3.20
N VAL A 228 -12.11 7.12 -2.35
CA VAL A 228 -10.99 6.99 -1.42
C VAL A 228 -10.23 5.72 -1.78
N PHE A 229 -8.92 5.80 -1.85
CA PHE A 229 -8.11 4.60 -1.98
C PHE A 229 -8.28 3.71 -0.76
N ASP A 230 -8.45 2.41 -1.00
CA ASP A 230 -8.65 1.41 0.06
C ASP A 230 -8.02 0.07 -0.31
N ASN A 231 -7.94 -0.83 0.65
CA ASN A 231 -7.54 -2.21 0.47
C ASN A 231 -8.79 -3.10 0.52
N GLY A 232 -9.12 -3.76 -0.54
CA GLY A 232 -10.31 -4.61 -0.54
C GLY A 232 -10.25 -5.75 -1.53
N ASP A 233 -9.49 -5.57 -2.59
CA ASP A 233 -9.42 -6.55 -3.65
C ASP A 233 -8.47 -7.70 -3.30
N TYR A 234 -8.71 -8.82 -3.93
CA TYR A 234 -7.86 -9.99 -3.83
C TYR A 234 -7.61 -10.59 -5.21
N GLY A 235 -6.51 -11.29 -5.31
CA GLY A 235 -6.13 -11.94 -6.54
C GLY A 235 -5.22 -13.11 -6.29
N GLY A 236 -4.95 -13.86 -7.33
CA GLY A 236 -4.02 -14.95 -7.25
C GLY A 236 -3.43 -15.28 -8.61
N ALA A 237 -2.25 -15.85 -8.58
CA ALA A 237 -1.58 -16.37 -9.77
C ALA A 237 -0.96 -17.72 -9.45
N LYS A 238 -1.03 -18.63 -10.41
CA LYS A 238 -0.39 -19.94 -10.33
C LYS A 238 0.19 -20.34 -11.65
N GLY A 239 1.27 -21.08 -11.62
CA GLY A 239 1.93 -21.50 -12.84
C GLY A 239 2.88 -22.67 -12.67
N ILE A 240 3.34 -23.12 -13.83
CA ILE A 240 4.35 -24.15 -13.97
C ILE A 240 5.42 -23.61 -14.90
N ASP A 241 6.68 -23.70 -14.49
CA ASP A 241 7.85 -23.33 -15.25
C ASP A 241 8.64 -24.58 -15.59
N PHE A 242 9.02 -24.70 -16.83
CA PHE A 242 9.92 -25.73 -17.31
C PHE A 242 11.14 -25.09 -17.98
N THR A 243 12.33 -25.54 -17.60
CA THR A 243 13.59 -25.12 -18.21
C THR A 243 14.38 -26.36 -18.61
N LEU A 244 14.85 -26.40 -19.85
CA LEU A 244 15.79 -27.39 -20.36
C LEU A 244 17.06 -26.67 -20.79
N GLU A 245 18.19 -27.08 -20.24
CA GLU A 245 19.48 -26.47 -20.54
C GLU A 245 20.47 -27.52 -21.06
N ARG A 246 21.18 -27.16 -22.11
CA ARG A 246 22.32 -27.89 -22.61
C ARG A 246 23.59 -27.07 -22.52
N ARG A 247 24.60 -27.64 -21.86
CA ARG A 247 25.95 -27.05 -21.79
C ARG A 247 26.96 -28.06 -22.32
N GLY A 248 27.81 -27.65 -23.24
CA GLY A 248 28.85 -28.51 -23.75
C GLY A 248 29.66 -27.87 -24.87
N ARG A 249 30.77 -28.52 -25.29
CA ARG A 249 31.53 -28.07 -26.45
C ARG A 249 30.69 -28.22 -27.73
N GLY A 250 30.64 -27.19 -28.55
CA GLY A 250 29.88 -27.11 -29.78
C GLY A 250 28.55 -26.35 -29.59
N LEU A 251 27.48 -27.03 -29.24
CA LEU A 251 26.16 -26.42 -29.05
C LEU A 251 25.83 -26.24 -27.56
N SER A 252 25.52 -25.01 -27.15
CA SER A 252 24.95 -24.70 -25.86
C SER A 252 23.66 -23.89 -26.07
N GLY A 253 22.63 -24.12 -25.21
CA GLY A 253 21.37 -23.43 -25.34
C GLY A 253 20.44 -23.74 -24.19
N MET A 254 19.37 -22.95 -24.11
CA MET A 254 18.33 -23.06 -23.09
C MET A 254 16.96 -22.87 -23.72
N LEU A 255 16.03 -23.72 -23.34
CA LEU A 255 14.60 -23.62 -23.62
C LEU A 255 13.88 -23.37 -22.32
N GLN A 256 13.05 -22.30 -22.28
CA GLN A 256 12.19 -22.02 -21.15
C GLN A 256 10.73 -21.95 -21.61
N TYR A 257 9.86 -22.56 -20.83
CA TYR A 257 8.43 -22.52 -21.05
C TYR A 257 7.72 -22.26 -19.73
N THR A 258 6.80 -21.28 -19.72
CA THR A 258 5.97 -20.95 -18.57
C THR A 258 4.50 -21.02 -18.97
N LEU A 259 3.72 -21.76 -18.21
CA LEU A 259 2.26 -21.73 -18.26
C LEU A 259 1.74 -21.14 -16.95
N SER A 260 1.03 -20.03 -17.03
CA SER A 260 0.48 -19.36 -15.85
C SER A 260 -0.95 -18.86 -16.06
N ILE A 261 -1.69 -18.80 -14.96
CA ILE A 261 -3.05 -18.27 -14.89
C ILE A 261 -3.07 -17.26 -13.74
N ALA A 262 -3.50 -16.05 -14.02
CA ALA A 262 -3.76 -15.02 -13.03
C ALA A 262 -5.26 -14.68 -13.00
N LYS A 263 -5.79 -14.47 -11.80
CA LYS A 263 -7.17 -14.05 -11.55
C LYS A 263 -7.17 -12.93 -10.53
N ALA A 264 -8.03 -11.95 -10.72
CA ALA A 264 -8.29 -10.90 -9.77
C ALA A 264 -9.81 -10.72 -9.65
N ASN A 265 -10.27 -10.49 -8.43
CA ASN A 265 -11.66 -10.16 -8.15
C ASN A 265 -11.70 -8.79 -7.50
N LYS A 266 -12.68 -7.98 -7.90
CA LYS A 266 -13.03 -6.78 -7.15
C LYS A 266 -13.82 -7.17 -5.91
N ALA A 267 -13.50 -6.59 -4.78
CA ALA A 267 -14.24 -6.79 -3.53
C ALA A 267 -15.54 -5.97 -3.48
N HIS A 268 -15.64 -4.95 -4.33
CA HIS A 268 -16.78 -4.04 -4.41
C HIS A 268 -17.27 -3.93 -5.87
N ASP A 269 -18.52 -4.25 -6.07
CA ASP A 269 -19.35 -3.80 -7.20
C ASP A 269 -20.19 -2.61 -6.75
#